data_5700632ab347d7ecb79fa1c5219c867c
#
_entry.id   5700632ab347d7ecb79fa1c5219c867c
#
_cell.length_a   1.000
_cell.length_b   1.000
_cell.length_c   1.000
_cell.angle_alpha   90.00
_cell.angle_beta   90.00
_cell.angle_gamma   90.00
#
_symmetry.space_group_name_H-M   'P 1'
#
loop_
_entity.id
_entity.type
_entity.pdbx_description
1 polymer ?
#
loop_
_entity_poly.entity_id
_entity_poly.type
_entity_poly.pdbx_seq_one_letter_code
_entity_poly.pdbx_strand_id
1 'polypeptide(L)'
;LLIEQFRVGPYIKGDENPWDLEPIAGLIDAGETPESAGLREALEEAHLEIKRLELVARSYPSPGISTEFFHQYIGIVELLDSSNLIAGLSSENEDIRSHIFEYEQFFEMIESGKVKVGPLILLGLWLSKNRNWLIKKYSTW
;
A
#
# COMPACT_ATOMS: atom_id res chain seq x y z
N LEU A 1 6.30 -1.52 4.83
CA LEU A 1 6.05 -0.08 4.79
C LEU A 1 4.65 0.16 4.26
N LEU A 2 3.96 1.18 4.80
CA LEU A 2 2.65 1.70 4.40
C LEU A 2 2.73 3.21 4.28
N ILE A 3 1.76 3.80 3.60
CA ILE A 3 1.59 5.26 3.57
C ILE A 3 0.37 5.68 4.38
N GLU A 4 0.35 6.93 4.81
CA GLU A 4 -0.79 7.58 5.46
C GLU A 4 -1.10 8.85 4.69
N GLN A 5 -2.36 9.02 4.31
CA GLN A 5 -2.87 10.17 3.56
C GLN A 5 -4.20 10.66 4.13
N PHE A 6 -4.45 11.98 3.96
CA PHE A 6 -5.78 12.55 4.15
C PHE A 6 -6.73 12.09 3.04
N ARG A 7 -7.92 11.61 3.42
CA ARG A 7 -8.95 11.19 2.44
C ARG A 7 -10.26 11.93 2.67
N VAL A 8 -10.74 12.56 1.60
CA VAL A 8 -11.98 13.36 1.62
C VAL A 8 -13.22 12.52 1.92
N GLY A 9 -13.27 11.26 1.54
CA GLY A 9 -14.39 10.36 1.81
C GLY A 9 -14.64 10.16 3.32
N PRO A 10 -13.67 9.68 4.09
CA PRO A 10 -13.74 9.60 5.54
C PRO A 10 -14.05 10.96 6.21
N TYR A 11 -13.46 12.05 5.72
CA TYR A 11 -13.73 13.39 6.23
C TYR A 11 -15.20 13.80 6.06
N ILE A 12 -15.78 13.63 4.87
CA ILE A 12 -17.20 13.97 4.62
C ILE A 12 -18.13 13.05 5.40
N LYS A 13 -17.77 11.78 5.57
CA LYS A 13 -18.51 10.83 6.40
C LYS A 13 -18.52 11.22 7.88
N GLY A 14 -17.58 12.06 8.33
CA GLY A 14 -17.46 12.51 9.71
C GLY A 14 -16.63 11.59 10.59
N ASP A 15 -15.71 10.86 10.03
CA ASP A 15 -14.73 10.10 10.81
C ASP A 15 -13.85 11.06 11.62
N GLU A 16 -13.56 10.72 12.89
CA GLU A 16 -12.76 11.56 13.79
C GLU A 16 -11.33 11.77 13.25
N ASN A 17 -10.79 10.76 12.57
CA ASN A 17 -9.51 10.85 11.88
C ASN A 17 -9.68 10.46 10.42
N PRO A 18 -9.59 11.42 9.48
CA PRO A 18 -9.67 11.18 8.05
C PRO A 18 -8.32 10.82 7.40
N TRP A 19 -7.28 10.63 8.20
CA TRP A 19 -6.00 10.10 7.75
C TRP A 19 -6.02 8.59 7.83
N ASP A 20 -5.94 7.93 6.69
CA ASP A 20 -6.00 6.48 6.61
C ASP A 20 -4.64 5.87 6.23
N LEU A 21 -4.34 4.71 6.81
CA LEU A 21 -3.23 3.88 6.38
C LEU A 21 -3.63 3.12 5.12
N GLU A 22 -2.76 3.22 4.11
CA GLU A 22 -2.99 2.66 2.78
C GLU A 22 -1.76 1.92 2.24
N PRO A 23 -1.93 1.00 1.27
CA PRO A 23 -0.83 0.61 0.42
C PRO A 23 -0.42 1.77 -0.48
N ILE A 24 0.82 1.81 -0.93
CA ILE A 24 1.25 2.67 -2.02
C ILE A 24 0.36 2.39 -3.24
N ALA A 25 -0.20 3.40 -3.88
CA ALA A 25 -1.13 3.22 -4.99
C ALA A 25 -1.22 4.44 -5.89
N GLY A 26 -1.26 4.21 -7.21
CA GLY A 26 -1.49 5.24 -8.19
C GLY A 26 -2.12 4.72 -9.47
N LEU A 27 -2.34 5.60 -10.41
CA LEU A 27 -2.93 5.30 -11.69
C LEU A 27 -1.91 4.65 -12.63
N ILE A 28 -2.40 3.75 -13.46
CA ILE A 28 -1.61 3.18 -14.55
C ILE A 28 -1.67 4.15 -15.73
N ASP A 29 -0.56 4.76 -16.06
CA ASP A 29 -0.47 5.72 -17.14
C ASP A 29 -0.55 5.06 -18.53
N ALA A 30 -0.81 5.88 -19.54
CA ALA A 30 -0.89 5.40 -20.92
C ALA A 30 0.45 4.77 -21.36
N GLY A 31 0.42 3.48 -21.66
CA GLY A 31 1.60 2.71 -22.07
C GLY A 31 2.36 2.03 -20.92
N GLU A 32 1.93 2.22 -19.67
CA GLU A 32 2.47 1.48 -18.54
C GLU A 32 1.84 0.10 -18.39
N THR A 33 2.60 -0.80 -17.77
CA THR A 33 2.05 -2.04 -17.19
C THR A 33 1.67 -1.80 -15.73
N PRO A 34 0.77 -2.61 -15.14
CA PRO A 34 0.47 -2.51 -13.71
C PRO A 34 1.71 -2.62 -12.82
N GLU A 35 2.68 -3.45 -13.23
CA GLU A 35 3.94 -3.64 -12.51
C GLU A 35 4.81 -2.37 -12.59
N SER A 36 4.95 -1.75 -13.78
CA SER A 36 5.75 -0.52 -13.94
C SER A 36 5.15 0.65 -13.18
N ALA A 37 3.81 0.79 -13.18
CA ALA A 37 3.12 1.79 -12.38
C ALA A 37 3.41 1.60 -10.88
N GLY A 38 3.27 0.36 -10.36
CA GLY A 38 3.58 0.08 -8.96
C GLY A 38 5.03 0.37 -8.55
N LEU A 39 5.98 0.18 -9.46
CA LEU A 39 7.39 0.53 -9.20
C LEU A 39 7.61 2.05 -9.18
N ARG A 40 6.99 2.78 -10.11
CA ARG A 40 7.05 4.24 -10.17
C ARG A 40 6.43 4.86 -8.91
N GLU A 41 5.21 4.47 -8.55
CA GLU A 41 4.51 4.98 -7.36
C GLU A 41 5.29 4.70 -6.07
N ALA A 42 5.91 3.53 -5.94
CA ALA A 42 6.75 3.22 -4.78
C ALA A 42 7.95 4.18 -4.64
N LEU A 43 8.50 4.63 -5.77
CA LEU A 43 9.59 5.60 -5.76
C LEU A 43 9.07 7.02 -5.43
N GLU A 44 7.93 7.41 -5.98
CA GLU A 44 7.33 8.74 -5.82
C GLU A 44 6.76 8.95 -4.42
N GLU A 45 5.95 8.03 -3.92
CA GLU A 45 5.25 8.14 -2.63
C GLU A 45 6.10 7.73 -1.41
N ALA A 46 7.12 6.89 -1.60
CA ALA A 46 7.88 6.35 -0.46
C ALA A 46 9.40 6.29 -0.66
N HIS A 47 9.92 6.78 -1.78
CA HIS A 47 11.35 6.72 -2.15
C HIS A 47 11.93 5.30 -2.10
N LEU A 48 11.11 4.30 -2.48
CA LEU A 48 11.47 2.89 -2.43
C LEU A 48 11.82 2.33 -3.80
N GLU A 49 12.97 1.69 -3.90
CA GLU A 49 13.35 0.86 -5.04
C GLU A 49 12.90 -0.58 -4.81
N ILE A 50 11.75 -0.94 -5.35
CA ILE A 50 11.20 -2.30 -5.23
C ILE A 50 12.03 -3.28 -6.06
N LYS A 51 12.54 -4.32 -5.44
CA LYS A 51 13.34 -5.36 -6.12
C LYS A 51 12.49 -6.42 -6.79
N ARG A 52 11.31 -6.74 -6.24
CA ARG A 52 10.36 -7.73 -6.77
C ARG A 52 8.95 -7.38 -6.37
N LEU A 53 8.02 -7.72 -7.23
CA LEU A 53 6.58 -7.65 -6.98
C LEU A 53 5.98 -9.06 -7.02
N GLU A 54 5.18 -9.39 -6.01
CA GLU A 54 4.36 -10.59 -5.96
C GLU A 54 2.90 -10.21 -6.15
N LEU A 55 2.28 -10.71 -7.22
CA LEU A 55 0.87 -10.48 -7.49
C LEU A 55 0.01 -11.18 -6.42
N VAL A 56 -0.82 -10.40 -5.77
CA VAL A 56 -1.76 -10.86 -4.74
C VAL A 56 -3.15 -11.07 -5.32
N ALA A 57 -3.69 -10.05 -5.97
CA ALA A 57 -5.05 -10.07 -6.49
C ALA A 57 -5.25 -9.09 -7.64
N ARG A 58 -6.32 -9.35 -8.39
CA ARG A 58 -6.93 -8.41 -9.32
C ARG A 58 -8.40 -8.31 -8.96
N SER A 59 -8.88 -7.11 -8.67
CA SER A 59 -10.23 -6.98 -8.12
C SER A 59 -10.87 -5.63 -8.40
N TYR A 60 -12.20 -5.62 -8.42
CA TYR A 60 -12.97 -4.39 -8.35
C TYR A 60 -13.16 -4.02 -6.87
N PRO A 61 -12.94 -2.76 -6.45
CA PRO A 61 -13.26 -2.31 -5.09
C PRO A 61 -14.77 -2.28 -4.85
N SER A 62 -15.55 -1.87 -5.86
CA SER A 62 -17.00 -1.74 -5.77
C SER A 62 -17.65 -1.87 -7.15
N PRO A 63 -17.87 -3.09 -7.66
CA PRO A 63 -18.32 -3.30 -9.06
C PRO A 63 -19.73 -2.78 -9.34
N GLY A 64 -20.52 -2.49 -8.31
CA GLY A 64 -21.86 -1.92 -8.47
C GLY A 64 -21.88 -0.41 -8.76
N ILE A 65 -20.79 0.31 -8.50
CA ILE A 65 -20.76 1.78 -8.62
C ILE A 65 -19.49 2.34 -9.25
N SER A 66 -18.45 1.53 -9.45
CA SER A 66 -17.17 1.98 -9.98
C SER A 66 -16.64 1.01 -11.03
N THR A 67 -15.99 1.55 -12.07
CA THR A 67 -15.21 0.79 -13.05
C THR A 67 -13.75 0.64 -12.65
N GLU A 68 -13.35 1.17 -11.51
CA GLU A 68 -12.01 1.06 -10.97
C GLU A 68 -11.62 -0.41 -10.80
N PHE A 69 -10.41 -0.76 -11.22
CA PHE A 69 -9.90 -2.13 -11.16
C PHE A 69 -8.48 -2.16 -10.61
N PHE A 70 -8.28 -2.87 -9.51
CA PHE A 70 -7.00 -2.94 -8.82
C PHE A 70 -6.15 -4.12 -9.28
N HIS A 71 -4.86 -3.84 -9.46
CA HIS A 71 -3.78 -4.82 -9.52
C HIS A 71 -2.98 -4.71 -8.24
N GLN A 72 -3.06 -5.69 -7.36
CA GLN A 72 -2.51 -5.62 -6.00
C GLN A 72 -1.29 -6.50 -5.86
N TYR A 73 -0.21 -5.94 -5.31
CA TYR A 73 1.08 -6.60 -5.17
C TYR A 73 1.62 -6.47 -3.75
N ILE A 74 2.48 -7.41 -3.37
CA ILE A 74 3.44 -7.23 -2.27
C ILE A 74 4.79 -6.91 -2.89
N GLY A 75 5.37 -5.77 -2.53
CA GLY A 75 6.72 -5.36 -2.92
C GLY A 75 7.76 -5.92 -1.96
N ILE A 76 8.83 -6.48 -2.51
CA ILE A 76 10.02 -6.90 -1.76
C ILE A 76 11.10 -5.84 -1.93
N VAL A 77 11.52 -5.27 -0.82
CA VAL A 77 12.45 -4.14 -0.76
C VAL A 77 13.43 -4.33 0.39
N GLU A 78 14.61 -3.74 0.25
CA GLU A 78 15.57 -3.57 1.34
C GLU A 78 15.32 -2.19 1.97
N LEU A 79 14.78 -2.18 3.19
CA LEU A 79 14.59 -0.94 3.94
C LEU A 79 15.94 -0.55 4.56
N LEU A 80 16.52 0.54 4.07
CA LEU A 80 17.62 1.20 4.76
C LEU A 80 17.06 1.92 5.99
N ASP A 81 17.84 1.99 7.07
CA ASP A 81 17.50 2.61 8.36
C ASP A 81 17.02 4.07 8.20
N SER A 82 15.83 4.28 7.72
CA SER A 82 15.23 5.61 7.58
C SER A 82 13.83 5.60 8.17
N SER A 83 13.77 6.18 9.36
CA SER A 83 12.56 6.63 10.01
C SER A 83 11.68 7.50 9.11
N ASN A 84 10.37 7.32 9.19
CA ASN A 84 9.28 8.21 8.78
C ASN A 84 9.68 9.29 7.76
N LEU A 85 9.62 8.95 6.49
CA LEU A 85 9.86 9.90 5.42
C LEU A 85 8.53 10.58 5.06
N ILE A 86 8.56 11.91 4.91
CA ILE A 86 7.49 12.65 4.25
C ILE A 86 7.80 12.59 2.76
N ALA A 87 6.88 12.08 1.99
CA ALA A 87 6.97 11.93 0.54
C ALA A 87 5.68 12.43 -0.13
N GLY A 88 5.56 12.21 -1.42
CA GLY A 88 4.47 12.70 -2.24
C GLY A 88 4.93 13.82 -3.17
N LEU A 89 4.26 13.96 -4.29
CA LEU A 89 4.57 14.97 -5.30
C LEU A 89 3.88 16.30 -4.94
N SER A 90 4.65 17.34 -4.72
CA SER A 90 4.12 18.69 -4.48
C SER A 90 3.27 19.21 -5.66
N SER A 91 3.51 18.72 -6.88
CA SER A 91 2.69 19.02 -8.07
C SER A 91 1.28 18.44 -8.00
N GLU A 92 1.05 17.40 -7.19
CA GLU A 92 -0.24 16.72 -7.01
C GLU A 92 -0.93 17.12 -5.71
N ASN A 93 -0.33 18.04 -4.93
CA ASN A 93 -0.76 18.46 -3.59
C ASN A 93 -0.91 17.27 -2.61
N GLU A 94 -0.02 16.30 -2.74
CA GLU A 94 0.02 15.13 -1.87
C GLU A 94 0.83 15.42 -0.60
N ASP A 95 0.23 15.13 0.54
CA ASP A 95 0.89 15.09 1.85
C ASP A 95 0.87 13.65 2.35
N ILE A 96 1.91 12.91 1.99
CA ILE A 96 2.04 11.47 2.26
C ILE A 96 3.08 11.24 3.34
N ARG A 97 2.73 10.41 4.33
CA ARG A 97 3.63 9.97 5.40
C ARG A 97 3.87 8.49 5.30
N SER A 98 5.13 8.10 5.19
CA SER A 98 5.52 6.70 5.20
C SER A 98 5.68 6.17 6.62
N HIS A 99 5.16 4.97 6.87
CA HIS A 99 5.26 4.27 8.14
C HIS A 99 5.81 2.86 7.97
N ILE A 100 6.77 2.48 8.79
CA ILE A 100 7.29 1.12 8.87
C ILE A 100 6.70 0.46 10.10
N PHE A 101 6.07 -0.69 9.93
CA PHE A 101 5.52 -1.50 11.00
C PHE A 101 6.16 -2.88 11.02
N GLU A 102 6.37 -3.41 12.21
CA GLU A 102 6.59 -4.84 12.37
C GLU A 102 5.34 -5.61 11.93
N TYR A 103 5.55 -6.82 11.41
CA TYR A 103 4.44 -7.62 10.88
C TYR A 103 3.33 -7.85 11.91
N GLU A 104 3.71 -8.22 13.13
CA GLU A 104 2.78 -8.52 14.23
C GLU A 104 1.95 -7.28 14.60
N GLN A 105 2.58 -6.11 14.67
CA GLN A 105 1.91 -4.84 14.93
C GLN A 105 0.90 -4.50 13.83
N PHE A 106 1.30 -4.64 12.57
CA PHE A 106 0.41 -4.38 11.44
C PHE A 106 -0.79 -5.33 11.44
N PHE A 107 -0.56 -6.62 11.74
CA PHE A 107 -1.64 -7.60 11.74
C PHE A 107 -2.63 -7.36 12.89
N GLU A 108 -2.16 -6.97 14.08
CA GLU A 108 -3.01 -6.55 15.19
C GLU A 108 -3.89 -5.33 14.82
N MET A 109 -3.37 -4.40 14.02
CA MET A 109 -4.15 -3.26 13.54
C MET A 109 -5.29 -3.69 12.61
N ILE A 110 -5.12 -4.73 11.82
CA ILE A 110 -6.18 -5.33 10.99
C ILE A 110 -7.21 -6.01 11.88
N GLU A 111 -6.79 -6.88 12.80
CA GLU A 111 -7.69 -7.63 13.67
C GLU A 111 -8.51 -6.73 14.61
N SER A 112 -7.92 -5.64 15.08
CA SER A 112 -8.61 -4.65 15.92
C SER A 112 -9.52 -3.68 15.16
N GLY A 113 -9.53 -3.74 13.81
CA GLY A 113 -10.33 -2.85 12.97
C GLY A 113 -9.79 -1.41 12.87
N LYS A 114 -8.55 -1.18 13.25
CA LYS A 114 -7.87 0.12 13.05
C LYS A 114 -7.59 0.39 11.57
N VAL A 115 -7.27 -0.64 10.80
CA VAL A 115 -7.16 -0.55 9.35
C VAL A 115 -8.56 -0.62 8.75
N LYS A 116 -8.96 0.42 8.01
CA LYS A 116 -10.31 0.54 7.41
C LYS A 116 -10.29 0.38 5.88
N VAL A 117 -9.14 0.51 5.27
CA VAL A 117 -8.97 0.48 3.81
C VAL A 117 -9.01 -0.96 3.29
N GLY A 118 -10.04 -1.29 2.52
CA GLY A 118 -10.29 -2.65 2.03
C GLY A 118 -9.12 -3.29 1.28
N PRO A 119 -8.46 -2.59 0.32
CA PRO A 119 -7.26 -3.08 -0.34
C PRO A 119 -6.14 -3.47 0.62
N LEU A 120 -5.89 -2.66 1.66
CA LEU A 120 -4.86 -2.95 2.66
C LEU A 120 -5.21 -4.16 3.52
N ILE A 121 -6.49 -4.31 3.89
CA ILE A 121 -6.97 -5.49 4.64
C ILE A 121 -6.75 -6.77 3.81
N LEU A 122 -7.08 -6.74 2.51
CA LEU A 122 -6.88 -7.88 1.61
C LEU A 122 -5.39 -8.24 1.51
N LEU A 123 -4.51 -7.26 1.29
CA LEU A 123 -3.07 -7.46 1.24
C LEU A 123 -2.52 -8.06 2.54
N GLY A 124 -2.97 -7.54 3.69
CA GLY A 124 -2.57 -8.04 5.00
C GLY A 124 -3.01 -9.47 5.28
N LEU A 125 -4.26 -9.81 4.95
CA LEU A 125 -4.77 -11.18 5.09
C LEU A 125 -4.05 -12.16 4.15
N TRP A 126 -3.75 -11.75 2.92
CA TRP A 126 -2.93 -12.55 2.01
C TRP A 126 -1.51 -12.74 2.56
N LEU A 127 -0.90 -11.65 3.05
CA LEU A 127 0.43 -11.70 3.65
C LEU A 127 0.48 -12.63 4.85
N SER A 128 -0.51 -12.61 5.73
CA SER A 128 -0.56 -13.50 6.89
C SER A 128 -0.54 -14.98 6.51
N LYS A 129 -1.22 -15.33 5.43
CA LYS A 129 -1.27 -16.69 4.91
C LYS A 129 0.02 -17.11 4.19
N ASN A 130 0.71 -16.17 3.54
CA ASN A 130 1.81 -16.46 2.62
C ASN A 130 3.19 -16.01 3.15
N ARG A 131 3.27 -15.40 4.35
CA ARG A 131 4.50 -14.82 4.90
C ARG A 131 5.68 -15.80 4.92
N ASN A 132 5.45 -17.01 5.42
CA ASN A 132 6.51 -18.01 5.52
C ASN A 132 7.03 -18.45 4.14
N TRP A 133 6.15 -18.52 3.15
CA TRP A 133 6.52 -18.80 1.78
C TRP A 133 7.35 -17.65 1.18
N LEU A 134 6.95 -16.39 1.39
CA LEU A 134 7.71 -15.22 0.96
C LEU A 134 9.11 -15.19 1.57
N ILE A 135 9.20 -15.36 2.89
CA ILE A 135 10.48 -15.40 3.60
C ILE A 135 11.38 -16.48 2.99
N LYS A 136 10.86 -17.71 2.81
CA LYS A 136 11.63 -18.80 2.21
C LYS A 136 12.08 -18.50 0.78
N LYS A 137 11.20 -17.87 -0.02
CA LYS A 137 11.47 -17.53 -1.42
C LYS A 137 12.55 -16.47 -1.55
N TYR A 138 12.62 -15.52 -0.61
CA TYR A 138 13.51 -14.36 -0.66
C TYR A 138 14.59 -14.32 0.42
N SER A 139 14.78 -15.40 1.21
CA SER A 139 15.79 -15.49 2.28
C SER A 139 17.24 -15.50 1.79
N THR A 140 17.48 -15.56 0.50
CA THR A 140 18.84 -15.59 -0.10
C THR A 140 19.25 -14.26 -0.74
N TRP A 141 18.62 -13.18 -0.35
CA TRP A 141 18.85 -11.83 -0.88
C TRP A 141 19.56 -10.94 0.11
#